data_0627632435866625ee6ae73deb6958eb
#
_entry.id   0627632435866625ee6ae73deb6958eb
#
_cell.length_a   1.000
_cell.length_b   1.000
_cell.length_c   1.000
_cell.angle_alpha   90.00
_cell.angle_beta   90.00
_cell.angle_gamma   90.00
#
_symmetry.space_group_name_H-M   'P 1'
#
loop_
_entity.id
_entity.type
_entity.pdbx_description
1 polymer ?
#
loop_
_entity_poly.entity_id
_entity_poly.type
_entity_poly.pdbx_seq_one_letter_code
_entity_poly.pdbx_strand_id
1 'polypeptide(L)'
;MPTLTATEIAYGRFVPHQFLRLMGRPSIVDVRLGDNVEQEMTLLFSDIRDFTTLSESMLPAENFRFINSYLSTMEPMVTRHNGIVDKFIGDGIMALFAGSADDGVRSGIDMLRQLTIYNQGRFRAGYNEIRIGIGVNTGLVMMGTIGGHNRMDSTVIGDAVNLASRIESLTKAYSTPLVISDHTLHALKDRQAYCVRFLDRLQIKGRYQAQTLYEVFDADPEPLKLAKQRSRTDFEHALAYYHLGRDDLALPLLLNCLRIAPDDHAVQIYLERCRVSHGRHGSDAIDLMDKGVDWRDEYLIGIDEIDAYHQDLVSRIALLAKQVGLGATGLEPLLDELVASVDCYFAAEEEKMLDRDYPFIKLHKAQHDTIRRFIAEMRQEIMADQHDRLFMVFRIQLLLVDSLITHITKSDFHLGNFLKRVGFV
;
A
#
# COMPACT_ATOMS: atom_id res chain seq x y z
N MET A 1 -30.34 -2.09 -21.61
CA MET A 1 -30.35 -1.71 -20.18
C MET A 1 -31.71 -1.08 -19.89
N PRO A 2 -32.42 -1.41 -18.81
CA PRO A 2 -33.65 -0.72 -18.45
C PRO A 2 -33.36 0.76 -18.21
N THR A 3 -34.20 1.64 -18.68
CA THR A 3 -34.12 3.10 -18.47
C THR A 3 -34.36 3.39 -16.99
N LEU A 4 -33.39 4.01 -16.31
CA LEU A 4 -33.55 4.42 -14.92
C LEU A 4 -34.67 5.44 -14.78
N THR A 5 -35.49 5.32 -13.75
CA THR A 5 -36.52 6.29 -13.42
C THR A 5 -35.89 7.58 -12.88
N ALA A 6 -36.62 8.70 -12.93
CA ALA A 6 -36.18 9.98 -12.37
C ALA A 6 -35.79 9.86 -10.87
N THR A 7 -36.55 9.02 -10.13
CA THR A 7 -36.27 8.74 -8.72
C THR A 7 -34.96 7.96 -8.55
N GLU A 8 -34.70 6.97 -9.39
CA GLU A 8 -33.42 6.20 -9.37
C GLU A 8 -32.24 7.09 -9.69
N ILE A 9 -32.35 8.00 -10.64
CA ILE A 9 -31.32 9.00 -10.94
C ILE A 9 -31.07 9.92 -9.73
N ALA A 10 -32.15 10.32 -9.04
CA ALA A 10 -32.07 11.25 -7.92
C ALA A 10 -31.34 10.64 -6.72
N TYR A 11 -31.71 9.44 -6.28
CA TYR A 11 -31.04 8.80 -5.14
C TYR A 11 -29.70 8.18 -5.50
N GLY A 12 -29.44 7.88 -6.78
CA GLY A 12 -28.12 7.46 -7.26
C GLY A 12 -27.01 8.47 -7.02
N ARG A 13 -27.36 9.73 -6.72
CA ARG A 13 -26.40 10.76 -6.25
C ARG A 13 -26.01 10.60 -4.78
N PHE A 14 -26.79 9.87 -3.99
CA PHE A 14 -26.50 9.61 -2.56
C PHE A 14 -26.01 8.18 -2.32
N VAL A 15 -26.51 7.23 -3.11
CA VAL A 15 -26.09 5.83 -3.09
C VAL A 15 -25.67 5.44 -4.51
N PRO A 16 -24.38 5.34 -4.80
CA PRO A 16 -23.89 5.04 -6.14
C PRO A 16 -24.44 3.70 -6.66
N HIS A 17 -25.01 3.69 -7.88
CA HIS A 17 -25.52 2.46 -8.50
C HIS A 17 -24.45 1.37 -8.66
N GLN A 18 -23.16 1.77 -8.76
CA GLN A 18 -22.04 0.86 -8.80
C GLN A 18 -21.95 0.05 -7.50
N PHE A 19 -22.19 0.68 -6.35
CA PHE A 19 -22.20 0.03 -5.05
C PHE A 19 -23.27 -1.09 -5.00
N LEU A 20 -24.49 -0.81 -5.47
CA LEU A 20 -25.57 -1.79 -5.54
C LEU A 20 -25.20 -2.99 -6.43
N ARG A 21 -24.58 -2.72 -7.58
CA ARG A 21 -24.10 -3.78 -8.49
C ARG A 21 -23.04 -4.68 -7.86
N LEU A 22 -22.09 -4.10 -7.12
CA LEU A 22 -21.05 -4.85 -6.43
C LEU A 22 -21.64 -5.73 -5.31
N MET A 23 -22.71 -5.28 -4.65
CA MET A 23 -23.47 -6.06 -3.67
C MET A 23 -24.41 -7.11 -4.31
N GLY A 24 -24.49 -7.18 -5.64
CA GLY A 24 -25.40 -8.08 -6.35
C GLY A 24 -26.88 -7.69 -6.16
N ARG A 25 -27.18 -6.42 -5.86
CA ARG A 25 -28.55 -5.90 -5.69
C ARG A 25 -28.98 -5.12 -6.92
N PRO A 26 -30.12 -5.49 -7.54
CA PRO A 26 -30.63 -4.80 -8.75
C PRO A 26 -31.14 -3.41 -8.46
N SER A 27 -31.68 -3.17 -7.26
CA SER A 27 -32.26 -1.90 -6.83
C SER A 27 -32.01 -1.62 -5.36
N ILE A 28 -32.10 -0.34 -4.96
CA ILE A 28 -31.96 0.09 -3.57
C ILE A 28 -33.11 -0.47 -2.68
N VAL A 29 -34.25 -0.76 -3.26
CA VAL A 29 -35.39 -1.34 -2.51
C VAL A 29 -35.15 -2.79 -2.09
N ASP A 30 -34.18 -3.47 -2.71
CA ASP A 30 -33.77 -4.84 -2.40
C ASP A 30 -32.71 -4.91 -1.31
N VAL A 31 -32.16 -3.76 -0.90
CA VAL A 31 -31.09 -3.67 0.10
C VAL A 31 -31.69 -3.79 1.50
N ARG A 32 -31.07 -4.63 2.31
CA ARG A 32 -31.44 -4.86 3.72
C ARG A 32 -30.30 -4.49 4.65
N LEU A 33 -30.65 -4.10 5.86
CA LEU A 33 -29.66 -3.89 6.91
C LEU A 33 -28.87 -5.17 7.15
N GLY A 34 -27.52 -5.05 7.12
CA GLY A 34 -26.61 -6.17 7.29
C GLY A 34 -26.27 -6.93 6.00
N ASP A 35 -26.84 -6.54 4.84
CA ASP A 35 -26.34 -7.07 3.56
C ASP A 35 -24.86 -6.72 3.41
N ASN A 36 -24.06 -7.70 3.06
CA ASN A 36 -22.63 -7.51 2.90
C ASN A 36 -22.01 -8.45 1.86
N VAL A 37 -20.88 -8.04 1.32
CA VAL A 37 -20.03 -8.85 0.43
C VAL A 37 -18.57 -8.57 0.77
N GLU A 38 -17.77 -9.62 0.85
CA GLU A 38 -16.34 -9.50 1.01
C GLU A 38 -15.68 -9.43 -0.36
N GLN A 39 -14.82 -8.44 -0.57
CA GLN A 39 -14.14 -8.22 -1.84
C GLN A 39 -12.79 -7.53 -1.64
N GLU A 40 -11.82 -7.89 -2.49
CA GLU A 40 -10.58 -7.13 -2.59
C GLU A 40 -10.82 -5.87 -3.40
N MET A 41 -10.40 -4.73 -2.84
CA MET A 41 -10.54 -3.42 -3.46
C MET A 41 -9.29 -2.57 -3.27
N THR A 42 -9.10 -1.65 -4.18
CA THR A 42 -8.16 -0.54 -3.98
C THR A 42 -8.93 0.66 -3.44
N LEU A 43 -8.38 1.23 -2.39
CA LEU A 43 -8.95 2.32 -1.61
C LEU A 43 -8.07 3.56 -1.78
N LEU A 44 -8.67 4.68 -2.08
CA LEU A 44 -7.99 5.96 -2.20
C LEU A 44 -8.59 6.94 -1.19
N PHE A 45 -7.74 7.53 -0.38
CA PHE A 45 -8.06 8.69 0.45
C PHE A 45 -7.29 9.90 -0.06
N SER A 46 -7.95 11.03 -0.15
CA SER A 46 -7.29 12.30 -0.42
C SER A 46 -7.82 13.38 0.51
N ASP A 47 -6.94 14.33 0.89
CA ASP A 47 -7.27 15.43 1.78
C ASP A 47 -6.49 16.69 1.41
N ILE A 48 -7.08 17.88 1.66
CA ILE A 48 -6.44 19.15 1.38
C ILE A 48 -5.47 19.50 2.52
N ARG A 49 -4.25 19.83 2.17
CA ARG A 49 -3.24 20.23 3.16
C ARG A 49 -3.61 21.54 3.86
N ASP A 50 -3.54 21.49 5.20
CA ASP A 50 -3.77 22.64 6.08
C ASP A 50 -5.15 23.30 5.85
N PHE A 51 -6.17 22.47 5.48
CA PHE A 51 -7.52 22.91 5.20
C PHE A 51 -8.16 23.64 6.38
N THR A 52 -7.94 23.19 7.63
CA THR A 52 -8.45 23.87 8.83
C THR A 52 -8.07 25.35 8.84
N THR A 53 -6.78 25.65 8.64
CA THR A 53 -6.28 27.03 8.58
C THR A 53 -6.87 27.79 7.40
N LEU A 54 -7.01 27.14 6.26
CA LEU A 54 -7.61 27.73 5.07
C LEU A 54 -9.10 28.07 5.32
N SER A 55 -9.85 27.15 5.90
CA SER A 55 -11.28 27.30 6.16
C SER A 55 -11.58 28.37 7.22
N GLU A 56 -10.72 28.52 8.23
CA GLU A 56 -10.82 29.57 9.26
C GLU A 56 -10.70 31.00 8.65
N SER A 57 -10.04 31.13 7.50
CA SER A 57 -9.90 32.41 6.79
C SER A 57 -11.09 32.76 5.90
N MET A 58 -12.11 31.88 5.78
CA MET A 58 -13.26 32.04 4.89
C MET A 58 -14.56 32.20 5.66
N LEU A 59 -15.50 32.93 5.08
CA LEU A 59 -16.88 32.88 5.56
C LEU A 59 -17.49 31.50 5.28
N PRO A 60 -18.45 31.01 6.11
CA PRO A 60 -19.05 29.68 5.93
C PRO A 60 -19.59 29.43 4.50
N ALA A 61 -20.24 30.44 3.90
CA ALA A 61 -20.76 30.33 2.54
C ALA A 61 -19.65 30.29 1.46
N GLU A 62 -18.51 30.90 1.72
CA GLU A 62 -17.33 30.86 0.83
C GLU A 62 -16.65 29.51 0.93
N ASN A 63 -16.46 29.01 2.16
CA ASN A 63 -15.93 27.69 2.41
C ASN A 63 -16.76 26.59 1.73
N PHE A 64 -18.09 26.67 1.86
CA PHE A 64 -19.01 25.75 1.18
C PHE A 64 -18.88 25.78 -0.35
N ARG A 65 -18.79 26.97 -0.94
CA ARG A 65 -18.55 27.13 -2.39
C ARG A 65 -17.18 26.61 -2.82
N PHE A 66 -16.15 26.85 -2.03
CA PHE A 66 -14.81 26.36 -2.30
C PHE A 66 -14.77 24.82 -2.28
N ILE A 67 -15.28 24.18 -1.23
CA ILE A 67 -15.34 22.71 -1.14
C ILE A 67 -16.06 22.13 -2.35
N ASN A 68 -17.26 22.63 -2.69
CA ASN A 68 -18.02 22.12 -3.83
C ASN A 68 -17.27 22.31 -5.16
N SER A 69 -16.58 23.43 -5.35
CA SER A 69 -15.75 23.69 -6.54
C SER A 69 -14.59 22.69 -6.64
N TYR A 70 -13.91 22.43 -5.52
CA TYR A 70 -12.82 21.45 -5.45
C TYR A 70 -13.33 20.03 -5.71
N LEU A 71 -14.33 19.58 -4.96
CA LEU A 71 -14.87 18.22 -5.07
C LEU A 71 -15.43 17.94 -6.47
N SER A 72 -16.16 18.87 -7.07
CA SER A 72 -16.66 18.73 -8.44
C SER A 72 -15.57 18.69 -9.50
N THR A 73 -14.38 19.19 -9.18
CA THR A 73 -13.22 19.13 -10.07
C THR A 73 -12.47 17.80 -9.92
N MET A 74 -12.44 17.21 -8.72
CA MET A 74 -11.67 15.99 -8.41
C MET A 74 -12.48 14.71 -8.66
N GLU A 75 -13.78 14.69 -8.37
CA GLU A 75 -14.64 13.51 -8.52
C GLU A 75 -14.60 12.90 -9.93
N PRO A 76 -14.57 13.68 -11.05
CA PRO A 76 -14.44 13.09 -12.38
C PRO A 76 -13.15 12.31 -12.61
N MET A 77 -12.09 12.56 -11.84
CA MET A 77 -10.83 11.81 -11.94
C MET A 77 -11.00 10.40 -11.36
N VAL A 78 -11.83 10.25 -10.34
CA VAL A 78 -12.20 8.95 -9.76
C VAL A 78 -13.07 8.15 -10.74
N THR A 79 -14.15 8.74 -11.22
CA THR A 79 -15.14 8.03 -12.08
C THR A 79 -14.58 7.67 -13.45
N ARG A 80 -13.67 8.46 -14.02
CA ARG A 80 -12.96 8.16 -15.27
C ARG A 80 -12.15 6.85 -15.19
N HIS A 81 -11.64 6.52 -14.03
CA HIS A 81 -10.89 5.30 -13.76
C HIS A 81 -11.74 4.22 -13.09
N ASN A 82 -13.03 4.13 -13.42
CA ASN A 82 -13.97 3.12 -12.92
C ASN A 82 -14.12 3.13 -11.39
N GLY A 83 -13.68 4.19 -10.71
CA GLY A 83 -13.82 4.37 -9.27
C GLY A 83 -15.21 4.82 -8.87
N ILE A 84 -15.53 4.56 -7.61
CA ILE A 84 -16.74 5.00 -6.94
C ILE A 84 -16.33 5.92 -5.80
N VAL A 85 -16.84 7.14 -5.75
CA VAL A 85 -16.72 7.94 -4.53
C VAL A 85 -17.67 7.37 -3.50
N ASP A 86 -17.13 6.83 -2.41
CA ASP A 86 -17.91 6.28 -1.31
C ASP A 86 -18.53 7.42 -0.50
N LYS A 87 -17.72 8.36 -0.08
CA LYS A 87 -18.15 9.55 0.65
C LYS A 87 -17.13 10.68 0.59
N PHE A 88 -17.62 11.88 0.88
CA PHE A 88 -16.79 13.03 1.19
C PHE A 88 -16.69 13.18 2.71
N ILE A 89 -15.46 13.37 3.22
CA ILE A 89 -15.17 13.50 4.65
C ILE A 89 -14.58 14.90 4.85
N GLY A 90 -15.47 15.87 5.07
CA GLY A 90 -15.05 17.28 5.08
C GLY A 90 -14.58 17.71 3.68
N ASP A 91 -13.30 18.04 3.55
CA ASP A 91 -12.61 18.34 2.29
C ASP A 91 -11.97 17.11 1.65
N GLY A 92 -11.99 15.98 2.35
CA GLY A 92 -11.42 14.71 1.88
C GLY A 92 -12.37 13.89 0.99
N ILE A 93 -11.77 13.07 0.14
CA ILE A 93 -12.44 12.12 -0.75
C ILE A 93 -12.04 10.70 -0.35
N MET A 94 -13.02 9.85 -0.12
CA MET A 94 -12.83 8.41 -0.04
C MET A 94 -13.38 7.76 -1.30
N ALA A 95 -12.53 7.06 -2.04
CA ALA A 95 -12.90 6.38 -3.29
C ALA A 95 -12.49 4.91 -3.28
N LEU A 96 -13.27 4.10 -4.02
CA LEU A 96 -13.17 2.64 -4.10
C LEU A 96 -12.99 2.22 -5.55
N PHE A 97 -12.11 1.25 -5.78
CA PHE A 97 -11.84 0.68 -7.10
C PHE A 97 -11.89 -0.85 -6.99
N ALA A 98 -12.93 -1.45 -7.55
CA ALA A 98 -13.16 -2.89 -7.52
C ALA A 98 -12.50 -3.64 -8.70
N GLY A 99 -11.97 -2.93 -9.68
CA GLY A 99 -11.46 -3.51 -10.91
C GLY A 99 -9.95 -3.80 -10.87
N SER A 100 -9.15 -2.78 -10.59
CA SER A 100 -7.69 -2.87 -10.65
C SER A 100 -7.04 -1.85 -9.72
N ALA A 101 -5.88 -2.20 -9.15
CA ALA A 101 -5.05 -1.25 -8.41
C ALA A 101 -4.55 -0.11 -9.31
N ASP A 102 -4.33 -0.40 -10.60
CA ASP A 102 -3.99 0.61 -11.60
C ASP A 102 -5.01 1.73 -11.69
N ASP A 103 -6.31 1.42 -11.56
CA ASP A 103 -7.38 2.41 -11.62
C ASP A 103 -7.25 3.41 -10.45
N GLY A 104 -6.97 2.92 -9.25
CA GLY A 104 -6.74 3.76 -8.08
C GLY A 104 -5.50 4.65 -8.21
N VAL A 105 -4.39 4.09 -8.65
CA VAL A 105 -3.13 4.84 -8.83
C VAL A 105 -3.25 5.88 -9.94
N ARG A 106 -3.83 5.53 -11.09
CA ARG A 106 -4.08 6.48 -12.20
C ARG A 106 -5.03 7.59 -11.79
N SER A 107 -6.06 7.26 -11.01
CA SER A 107 -6.96 8.27 -10.44
C SER A 107 -6.18 9.28 -9.58
N GLY A 108 -5.32 8.82 -8.69
CA GLY A 108 -4.47 9.69 -7.87
C GLY A 108 -3.53 10.58 -8.70
N ILE A 109 -2.89 10.02 -9.74
CA ILE A 109 -2.05 10.78 -10.67
C ILE A 109 -2.86 11.86 -11.39
N ASP A 110 -4.04 11.52 -11.90
CA ASP A 110 -4.89 12.47 -12.64
C ASP A 110 -5.49 13.53 -11.71
N MET A 111 -5.80 13.20 -10.44
CA MET A 111 -6.20 14.18 -9.44
C MET A 111 -5.11 15.24 -9.22
N LEU A 112 -3.85 14.84 -9.11
CA LEU A 112 -2.72 15.77 -8.95
C LEU A 112 -2.50 16.64 -10.19
N ARG A 113 -2.60 16.07 -11.39
CA ARG A 113 -2.54 16.81 -12.65
C ARG A 113 -3.69 17.82 -12.76
N GLN A 114 -4.90 17.39 -12.41
CA GLN A 114 -6.07 18.25 -12.42
C GLN A 114 -5.97 19.36 -11.37
N LEU A 115 -5.36 19.07 -10.20
CA LEU A 115 -5.08 20.07 -9.17
C LEU A 115 -4.16 21.17 -9.68
N THR A 116 -3.16 20.83 -10.47
CA THR A 116 -2.28 21.83 -11.10
C THR A 116 -3.08 22.80 -11.98
N ILE A 117 -4.02 22.31 -12.78
CA ILE A 117 -4.91 23.13 -13.61
C ILE A 117 -5.85 23.97 -12.73
N TYR A 118 -6.43 23.38 -11.68
CA TYR A 118 -7.28 24.06 -10.73
C TYR A 118 -6.55 25.21 -10.03
N ASN A 119 -5.31 25.01 -9.60
CA ASN A 119 -4.46 26.01 -8.97
C ASN A 119 -4.13 27.19 -9.90
N GLN A 120 -3.94 26.93 -11.20
CA GLN A 120 -3.79 28.01 -12.17
C GLN A 120 -5.04 28.91 -12.22
N GLY A 121 -6.22 28.32 -12.13
CA GLY A 121 -7.49 29.05 -12.01
C GLY A 121 -7.57 29.87 -10.72
N ARG A 122 -7.18 29.28 -9.60
CA ARG A 122 -7.13 29.95 -8.29
C ARG A 122 -6.18 31.16 -8.30
N PHE A 123 -4.98 30.96 -8.82
CA PHE A 123 -3.98 32.04 -8.94
C PHE A 123 -4.50 33.21 -9.74
N ARG A 124 -5.15 32.97 -10.91
CA ARG A 124 -5.77 34.01 -11.73
C ARG A 124 -6.90 34.75 -11.00
N ALA A 125 -7.57 34.09 -10.07
CA ALA A 125 -8.62 34.68 -9.25
C ALA A 125 -8.08 35.33 -7.95
N GLY A 126 -6.75 35.36 -7.76
CA GLY A 126 -6.12 35.97 -6.58
C GLY A 126 -6.10 35.12 -5.33
N TYR A 127 -6.35 33.79 -5.44
CA TYR A 127 -6.29 32.86 -4.32
C TYR A 127 -4.95 32.10 -4.28
N ASN A 128 -4.54 31.71 -3.09
CA ASN A 128 -3.38 30.85 -2.91
C ASN A 128 -3.62 29.45 -3.48
N GLU A 129 -2.55 28.81 -3.93
CA GLU A 129 -2.56 27.42 -4.34
C GLU A 129 -2.89 26.51 -3.15
N ILE A 130 -3.57 25.40 -3.45
CA ILE A 130 -3.81 24.34 -2.49
C ILE A 130 -3.00 23.10 -2.86
N ARG A 131 -2.68 22.30 -1.88
CA ARG A 131 -1.99 21.01 -2.04
C ARG A 131 -2.85 19.92 -1.45
N ILE A 132 -2.78 18.72 -2.00
CA ILE A 132 -3.46 17.53 -1.47
C ILE A 132 -2.46 16.43 -1.16
N GLY A 133 -2.84 15.56 -0.23
CA GLY A 133 -2.21 14.27 -0.02
C GLY A 133 -3.14 13.16 -0.51
N ILE A 134 -2.57 12.13 -1.10
CA ILE A 134 -3.31 10.97 -1.59
C ILE A 134 -2.63 9.72 -1.07
N GLY A 135 -3.39 8.89 -0.34
CA GLY A 135 -2.97 7.57 0.12
C GLY A 135 -3.76 6.47 -0.58
N VAL A 136 -3.07 5.49 -1.14
CA VAL A 136 -3.71 4.36 -1.84
C VAL A 136 -3.29 3.05 -1.20
N ASN A 137 -4.27 2.21 -0.89
CA ASN A 137 -4.04 0.86 -0.37
C ASN A 137 -4.97 -0.15 -1.03
N THR A 138 -4.47 -1.34 -1.32
CA THR A 138 -5.25 -2.47 -1.84
C THR A 138 -5.39 -3.54 -0.77
N GLY A 139 -6.57 -4.10 -0.62
CA GLY A 139 -6.78 -5.21 0.31
C GLY A 139 -8.24 -5.61 0.45
N LEU A 140 -8.45 -6.64 1.26
CA LEU A 140 -9.77 -7.19 1.52
C LEU A 140 -10.60 -6.26 2.38
N VAL A 141 -11.84 -6.03 1.96
CA VAL A 141 -12.82 -5.21 2.68
C VAL A 141 -14.18 -5.91 2.69
N MET A 142 -14.94 -5.63 3.74
CA MET A 142 -16.36 -5.95 3.80
C MET A 142 -17.14 -4.74 3.32
N MET A 143 -17.80 -4.85 2.17
CA MET A 143 -18.71 -3.84 1.65
C MET A 143 -20.12 -4.20 2.01
N GLY A 144 -20.91 -3.25 2.52
CA GLY A 144 -22.27 -3.56 2.92
C GLY A 144 -23.03 -2.38 3.49
N THR A 145 -24.19 -2.69 4.08
CA THR A 145 -25.09 -1.73 4.71
C THR A 145 -25.01 -1.85 6.23
N ILE A 146 -24.75 -0.74 6.88
CA ILE A 146 -24.71 -0.61 8.33
C ILE A 146 -25.69 0.44 8.82
N GLY A 147 -26.06 0.39 10.08
CA GLY A 147 -26.89 1.40 10.73
C GLY A 147 -28.02 0.81 11.57
N GLY A 148 -29.13 1.52 11.61
CA GLY A 148 -30.35 1.15 12.32
C GLY A 148 -31.58 1.18 11.41
N HIS A 149 -32.73 0.82 11.97
CA HIS A 149 -33.98 0.73 11.20
C HIS A 149 -34.38 2.03 10.50
N ASN A 150 -34.05 3.19 11.09
CA ASN A 150 -34.46 4.50 10.56
C ASN A 150 -33.37 5.16 9.66
N ARG A 151 -32.14 4.63 9.70
CA ARG A 151 -31.03 5.14 8.88
C ARG A 151 -30.04 4.02 8.60
N MET A 152 -29.85 3.74 7.35
CA MET A 152 -28.82 2.85 6.84
C MET A 152 -27.79 3.68 6.04
N ASP A 153 -26.54 3.26 6.10
CA ASP A 153 -25.47 3.82 5.29
C ASP A 153 -24.77 2.69 4.53
N SER A 154 -24.40 2.95 3.30
CA SER A 154 -23.57 2.06 2.51
C SER A 154 -22.11 2.39 2.78
N THR A 155 -21.30 1.39 3.11
CA THR A 155 -19.89 1.65 3.42
C THR A 155 -19.02 0.41 3.23
N VAL A 156 -17.72 0.62 3.28
CA VAL A 156 -16.72 -0.45 3.36
C VAL A 156 -16.04 -0.42 4.72
N ILE A 157 -15.83 -1.60 5.29
CA ILE A 157 -15.17 -1.80 6.58
C ILE A 157 -14.02 -2.78 6.37
N GLY A 158 -12.91 -2.52 7.01
CA GLY A 158 -11.75 -3.41 7.00
C GLY A 158 -10.47 -2.69 7.40
N ASP A 159 -9.48 -3.49 7.74
CA ASP A 159 -8.15 -2.99 8.07
C ASP A 159 -7.50 -2.24 6.89
N ALA A 160 -7.82 -2.67 5.66
CA ALA A 160 -7.35 -2.00 4.43
C ALA A 160 -7.84 -0.55 4.31
N VAL A 161 -9.07 -0.25 4.78
CA VAL A 161 -9.62 1.12 4.81
C VAL A 161 -8.82 2.01 5.75
N ASN A 162 -8.58 1.52 6.96
CA ASN A 162 -7.82 2.26 7.98
C ASN A 162 -6.38 2.50 7.51
N LEU A 163 -5.78 1.53 6.81
CA LEU A 163 -4.43 1.70 6.27
C LEU A 163 -4.38 2.77 5.20
N ALA A 164 -5.31 2.79 4.25
CA ALA A 164 -5.36 3.81 3.19
C ALA A 164 -5.47 5.23 3.77
N SER A 165 -6.34 5.44 4.77
CA SER A 165 -6.48 6.72 5.47
C SER A 165 -5.18 7.14 6.18
N ARG A 166 -4.48 6.18 6.83
CA ARG A 166 -3.20 6.46 7.50
C ARG A 166 -2.09 6.78 6.50
N ILE A 167 -2.04 6.10 5.35
CA ILE A 167 -1.09 6.40 4.28
C ILE A 167 -1.31 7.82 3.76
N GLU A 168 -2.58 8.24 3.58
CA GLU A 168 -2.87 9.63 3.24
C GLU A 168 -2.24 10.59 4.25
N SER A 169 -2.49 10.40 5.54
CA SER A 169 -1.95 11.26 6.59
C SER A 169 -0.41 11.29 6.61
N LEU A 170 0.26 10.17 6.28
CA LEU A 170 1.72 10.08 6.19
C LEU A 170 2.30 10.87 5.00
N THR A 171 1.52 11.15 3.96
CA THR A 171 1.97 11.98 2.82
C THR A 171 2.44 13.37 3.26
N LYS A 172 1.90 13.90 4.37
CA LYS A 172 2.34 15.15 4.98
C LYS A 172 3.74 15.02 5.60
N ALA A 173 4.01 13.92 6.29
CA ALA A 173 5.28 13.69 6.97
C ALA A 173 6.47 13.55 6.01
N TYR A 174 6.20 13.07 4.76
CA TYR A 174 7.22 12.94 3.71
C TYR A 174 7.18 14.06 2.68
N SER A 175 6.24 15.01 2.80
CA SER A 175 5.98 16.05 1.79
C SER A 175 5.79 15.47 0.37
N THR A 176 5.20 14.29 0.29
CA THR A 176 4.99 13.51 -0.93
C THR A 176 3.50 13.45 -1.23
N PRO A 177 3.04 13.88 -2.42
CA PRO A 177 1.60 14.04 -2.66
C PRO A 177 0.85 12.73 -2.90
N LEU A 178 1.51 11.67 -3.41
CA LEU A 178 0.88 10.38 -3.67
C LEU A 178 1.76 9.25 -3.13
N VAL A 179 1.21 8.52 -2.16
CA VAL A 179 1.85 7.36 -1.52
C VAL A 179 0.96 6.15 -1.65
N ILE A 180 1.56 5.02 -2.00
CA ILE A 180 0.89 3.73 -2.10
C ILE A 180 1.51 2.72 -1.13
N SER A 181 0.72 1.74 -0.69
CA SER A 181 1.22 0.60 0.08
C SER A 181 1.94 -0.41 -0.80
N ASP A 182 2.68 -1.29 -0.15
CA ASP A 182 3.26 -2.49 -0.74
C ASP A 182 2.20 -3.36 -1.42
N HIS A 183 1.07 -3.58 -0.76
CA HIS A 183 -0.06 -4.31 -1.33
C HIS A 183 -0.55 -3.71 -2.65
N THR A 184 -0.66 -2.37 -2.72
CA THR A 184 -1.04 -1.70 -3.97
C THR A 184 0.01 -1.87 -5.04
N LEU A 185 1.30 -1.68 -4.69
CA LEU A 185 2.40 -1.88 -5.65
C LEU A 185 2.37 -3.26 -6.28
N HIS A 186 2.07 -4.29 -5.47
CA HIS A 186 2.05 -5.68 -5.92
C HIS A 186 0.81 -6.06 -6.72
N ALA A 187 -0.29 -5.35 -6.50
CA ALA A 187 -1.53 -5.50 -7.25
C ALA A 187 -1.51 -4.76 -8.61
N LEU A 188 -0.48 -3.95 -8.90
CA LEU A 188 -0.32 -3.32 -10.22
C LEU A 188 0.00 -4.36 -11.28
N LYS A 189 -0.63 -4.22 -12.45
CA LYS A 189 -0.39 -5.09 -13.62
C LYS A 189 1.00 -4.92 -14.20
N ASP A 190 1.45 -3.68 -14.30
CA ASP A 190 2.78 -3.32 -14.79
C ASP A 190 3.33 -2.17 -13.93
N ARG A 191 4.27 -2.50 -13.04
CA ARG A 191 4.93 -1.52 -12.18
C ARG A 191 5.83 -0.56 -12.95
N GLN A 192 6.38 -1.01 -14.09
CA GLN A 192 7.27 -0.19 -14.92
C GLN A 192 6.54 0.93 -15.65
N ALA A 193 5.20 0.83 -15.75
CA ALA A 193 4.36 1.89 -16.30
C ALA A 193 4.28 3.15 -15.41
N TYR A 194 4.82 3.08 -14.19
CA TYR A 194 4.76 4.16 -13.20
C TYR A 194 6.14 4.59 -12.71
N CYS A 195 6.28 5.86 -12.39
CA CYS A 195 7.43 6.39 -11.69
C CYS A 195 7.27 6.15 -10.18
N VAL A 196 7.75 5.00 -9.71
CA VAL A 196 7.62 4.57 -8.30
C VAL A 196 8.98 4.41 -7.68
N ARG A 197 9.15 4.81 -6.41
CA ARG A 197 10.32 4.53 -5.61
C ARG A 197 9.95 4.16 -4.18
N PHE A 198 10.79 3.37 -3.52
CA PHE A 198 10.67 3.09 -2.10
C PHE A 198 10.74 4.40 -1.30
N LEU A 199 9.83 4.57 -0.33
CA LEU A 199 9.73 5.78 0.47
C LEU A 199 10.08 5.54 1.94
N ASP A 200 9.49 4.55 2.58
CA ASP A 200 9.78 4.19 3.96
C ASP A 200 9.25 2.81 4.32
N ARG A 201 9.76 2.29 5.44
CA ARG A 201 9.24 1.12 6.15
C ARG A 201 9.00 1.51 7.60
N LEU A 202 7.75 1.56 8.03
CA LEU A 202 7.42 2.00 9.36
C LEU A 202 6.32 1.17 10.01
N GLN A 203 6.40 1.08 11.34
CA GLN A 203 5.33 0.48 12.12
C GLN A 203 4.21 1.50 12.33
N ILE A 204 3.06 1.25 11.73
CA ILE A 204 1.90 2.11 11.88
C ILE A 204 1.22 1.82 13.21
N LYS A 205 0.95 2.86 14.00
CA LYS A 205 0.32 2.76 15.33
C LYS A 205 -0.94 1.87 15.29
N GLY A 206 -0.97 0.85 16.14
CA GLY A 206 -2.07 -0.12 16.21
C GLY A 206 -1.93 -1.31 15.25
N ARG A 207 -0.78 -1.48 14.62
CA ARG A 207 -0.41 -2.69 13.87
C ARG A 207 0.87 -3.29 14.43
N TYR A 208 0.94 -4.61 14.49
CA TYR A 208 2.14 -5.32 14.91
C TYR A 208 3.19 -5.39 13.79
N GLN A 209 2.79 -5.24 12.54
CA GLN A 209 3.65 -5.40 11.36
C GLN A 209 4.03 -4.04 10.78
N ALA A 210 5.29 -3.92 10.35
CA ALA A 210 5.75 -2.80 9.57
C ALA A 210 5.02 -2.74 8.22
N GLN A 211 4.82 -1.53 7.72
CA GLN A 211 4.23 -1.29 6.42
C GLN A 211 5.26 -0.61 5.51
N THR A 212 5.44 -1.17 4.34
CA THR A 212 6.29 -0.58 3.30
C THR A 212 5.47 0.37 2.46
N LEU A 213 6.02 1.55 2.22
CA LEU A 213 5.41 2.63 1.48
C LEU A 213 6.24 3.02 0.27
N TYR A 214 5.56 3.39 -0.80
CA TYR A 214 6.17 3.83 -2.04
C TYR A 214 5.59 5.17 -2.46
N GLU A 215 6.46 6.06 -2.94
CA GLU A 215 6.05 7.29 -3.60
C GLU A 215 5.75 7.01 -5.08
N VAL A 216 4.63 7.56 -5.58
CA VAL A 216 4.32 7.63 -7.02
C VAL A 216 4.48 9.08 -7.45
N PHE A 217 5.43 9.37 -8.34
CA PHE A 217 5.80 10.73 -8.72
C PHE A 217 5.58 11.07 -10.20
N ASP A 218 4.63 10.38 -10.84
CA ASP A 218 4.23 10.59 -12.24
C ASP A 218 3.62 11.98 -12.50
N ALA A 219 3.03 12.58 -11.48
CA ALA A 219 2.41 13.89 -11.55
C ALA A 219 3.35 15.05 -11.18
N ASP A 220 4.59 14.74 -10.79
CA ASP A 220 5.59 15.78 -10.50
C ASP A 220 5.90 16.62 -11.75
N PRO A 221 6.29 17.89 -11.57
CA PRO A 221 6.83 18.68 -12.66
C PRO A 221 7.98 17.94 -13.37
N GLU A 222 8.01 17.99 -14.70
CA GLU A 222 8.93 17.19 -15.51
C GLU A 222 10.42 17.29 -15.09
N PRO A 223 10.95 18.50 -14.72
CA PRO A 223 12.33 18.60 -14.23
C PRO A 223 12.57 17.79 -12.94
N LEU A 224 11.62 17.86 -11.98
CA LEU A 224 11.72 17.14 -10.71
C LEU A 224 11.57 15.63 -10.92
N LYS A 225 10.61 15.21 -11.75
CA LYS A 225 10.40 13.81 -12.10
C LYS A 225 11.65 13.17 -12.69
N LEU A 226 12.28 13.82 -13.68
CA LEU A 226 13.53 13.36 -14.28
C LEU A 226 14.69 13.34 -13.29
N ALA A 227 14.77 14.33 -12.40
CA ALA A 227 15.79 14.36 -11.35
C ALA A 227 15.62 13.20 -10.36
N LYS A 228 14.38 12.93 -9.90
CA LYS A 228 14.07 11.78 -9.05
C LYS A 228 14.37 10.45 -9.74
N GLN A 229 14.07 10.30 -11.02
CA GLN A 229 14.42 9.09 -11.78
C GLN A 229 15.93 8.84 -11.82
N ARG A 230 16.73 9.89 -12.03
CA ARG A 230 18.21 9.81 -12.06
C ARG A 230 18.83 9.47 -10.71
N SER A 231 18.24 9.96 -9.62
CA SER A 231 18.73 9.72 -8.25
C SER A 231 18.05 8.54 -7.55
N ARG A 232 17.13 7.83 -8.22
CA ARG A 232 16.31 6.79 -7.61
C ARG A 232 17.15 5.70 -6.93
N THR A 233 18.13 5.15 -7.63
CA THR A 233 18.98 4.08 -7.11
C THR A 233 19.75 4.53 -5.86
N ASP A 234 20.36 5.71 -5.92
CA ASP A 234 21.08 6.26 -4.75
C ASP A 234 20.14 6.51 -3.58
N PHE A 235 18.93 7.00 -3.85
CA PHE A 235 17.91 7.24 -2.82
C PHE A 235 17.47 5.93 -2.15
N GLU A 236 17.13 4.91 -2.93
CA GLU A 236 16.70 3.61 -2.39
C GLU A 236 17.82 2.90 -1.61
N HIS A 237 19.08 2.99 -2.05
CA HIS A 237 20.23 2.50 -1.30
C HIS A 237 20.44 3.29 0.00
N ALA A 238 20.33 4.61 -0.06
CA ALA A 238 20.48 5.45 1.13
C ALA A 238 19.42 5.10 2.20
N LEU A 239 18.18 4.86 1.79
CA LEU A 239 17.12 4.46 2.70
C LEU A 239 17.37 3.04 3.27
N ALA A 240 17.87 2.12 2.47
CA ALA A 240 18.28 0.80 2.94
C ALA A 240 19.35 0.92 4.04
N TYR A 241 20.37 1.73 3.81
CA TYR A 241 21.42 1.97 4.80
C TYR A 241 20.89 2.67 6.06
N TYR A 242 20.02 3.65 5.89
CA TYR A 242 19.35 4.31 7.03
C TYR A 242 18.58 3.30 7.90
N HIS A 243 17.78 2.42 7.30
CA HIS A 243 17.05 1.39 8.02
C HIS A 243 17.95 0.32 8.67
N LEU A 244 19.13 0.09 8.11
CA LEU A 244 20.18 -0.77 8.69
C LEU A 244 21.04 -0.03 9.73
N GLY A 245 20.72 1.23 10.06
CA GLY A 245 21.49 2.05 11.01
C GLY A 245 22.87 2.47 10.52
N ARG A 246 23.11 2.42 9.19
CA ARG A 246 24.35 2.80 8.54
C ARG A 246 24.27 4.21 7.98
N ASP A 247 24.02 5.19 8.88
CA ASP A 247 23.95 6.59 8.50
C ASP A 247 25.22 7.11 7.82
N ASP A 248 26.37 6.50 8.13
CA ASP A 248 27.67 6.77 7.51
C ASP A 248 27.66 6.50 6.00
N LEU A 249 26.91 5.48 5.55
CA LEU A 249 26.75 5.12 4.15
C LEU A 249 25.55 5.84 3.50
N ALA A 250 24.49 6.12 4.26
CA ALA A 250 23.31 6.80 3.77
C ALA A 250 23.57 8.27 3.41
N LEU A 251 24.26 9.01 4.28
CA LEU A 251 24.50 10.45 4.14
C LEU A 251 25.15 10.85 2.80
N PRO A 252 26.25 10.22 2.32
CA PRO A 252 26.85 10.58 1.04
C PRO A 252 25.88 10.43 -0.14
N LEU A 253 25.06 9.38 -0.15
CA LEU A 253 24.09 9.11 -1.20
C LEU A 253 22.95 10.14 -1.16
N LEU A 254 22.41 10.47 0.02
CA LEU A 254 21.40 11.50 0.17
C LEU A 254 21.90 12.88 -0.26
N LEU A 255 23.17 13.22 0.04
CA LEU A 255 23.77 14.47 -0.44
C LEU A 255 23.90 14.48 -1.96
N ASN A 256 24.24 13.34 -2.59
CA ASN A 256 24.24 13.22 -4.04
C ASN A 256 22.83 13.38 -4.63
N CYS A 257 21.81 12.74 -4.01
CA CYS A 257 20.41 12.90 -4.39
C CYS A 257 19.95 14.36 -4.32
N LEU A 258 20.31 15.07 -3.24
CA LEU A 258 19.95 16.49 -3.08
C LEU A 258 20.61 17.37 -4.15
N ARG A 259 21.85 17.05 -4.58
CA ARG A 259 22.54 17.76 -5.66
C ARG A 259 21.85 17.57 -7.01
N ILE A 260 21.29 16.37 -7.27
CA ILE A 260 20.58 16.04 -8.52
C ILE A 260 19.15 16.59 -8.50
N ALA A 261 18.46 16.49 -7.36
CA ALA A 261 17.07 16.87 -7.15
C ALA A 261 16.95 17.79 -5.92
N PRO A 262 17.29 19.08 -6.01
CA PRO A 262 17.27 20.00 -4.86
C PRO A 262 15.89 20.17 -4.24
N ASP A 263 14.83 20.05 -5.04
CA ASP A 263 13.42 20.19 -4.63
C ASP A 263 12.79 18.88 -4.15
N ASP A 264 13.59 17.81 -3.98
CA ASP A 264 13.12 16.55 -3.46
C ASP A 264 13.03 16.59 -1.93
N HIS A 265 11.83 16.89 -1.45
CA HIS A 265 11.59 17.04 0.00
C HIS A 265 11.81 15.73 0.78
N ALA A 266 11.54 14.56 0.19
CA ALA A 266 11.79 13.30 0.87
C ALA A 266 13.29 13.12 1.17
N VAL A 267 14.18 13.49 0.25
CA VAL A 267 15.64 13.49 0.47
C VAL A 267 16.01 14.44 1.64
N GLN A 268 15.43 15.64 1.67
CA GLN A 268 15.70 16.62 2.75
C GLN A 268 15.29 16.07 4.12
N ILE A 269 14.14 15.39 4.21
CA ILE A 269 13.64 14.76 5.43
C ILE A 269 14.60 13.69 5.92
N TYR A 270 15.08 12.81 5.04
CA TYR A 270 16.00 11.75 5.41
C TYR A 270 17.40 12.27 5.79
N LEU A 271 17.87 13.32 5.13
CA LEU A 271 19.11 14.02 5.54
C LEU A 271 19.00 14.55 6.98
N GLU A 272 17.86 15.14 7.35
CA GLU A 272 17.64 15.62 8.70
C GLU A 272 17.51 14.47 9.71
N ARG A 273 16.82 13.39 9.35
CA ARG A 273 16.72 12.18 10.19
C ARG A 273 18.11 11.59 10.47
N CYS A 274 18.96 11.41 9.45
CA CYS A 274 20.32 10.91 9.62
C CYS A 274 21.18 11.84 10.50
N ARG A 275 21.04 13.16 10.40
CA ARG A 275 21.76 14.12 11.25
C ARG A 275 21.38 13.99 12.73
N VAL A 276 20.09 13.78 13.00
CA VAL A 276 19.56 13.63 14.36
C VAL A 276 19.93 12.27 14.96
N SER A 277 19.95 11.20 14.13
CA SER A 277 20.27 9.84 14.56
C SER A 277 21.77 9.62 14.82
N HIS A 278 22.65 10.38 14.19
CA HIS A 278 24.11 10.26 14.36
C HIS A 278 24.60 10.31 15.83
N GLY A 279 23.73 10.72 16.77
CA GLY A 279 23.97 10.68 18.21
C GLY A 279 23.39 9.47 18.95
N ARG A 280 22.59 8.60 18.31
CA ARG A 280 21.79 7.57 18.99
C ARG A 280 22.05 6.12 18.54
N HIS A 281 22.59 5.88 17.35
CA HIS A 281 22.61 4.53 16.74
C HIS A 281 23.96 3.79 16.78
N GLY A 282 24.89 4.18 17.63
CA GLY A 282 26.20 3.51 17.73
C GLY A 282 26.19 2.06 18.24
N SER A 283 25.08 1.60 18.86
CA SER A 283 25.00 0.24 19.43
C SER A 283 23.87 -0.64 18.89
N ASP A 284 22.78 -0.05 18.37
CA ASP A 284 21.58 -0.82 18.02
C ASP A 284 21.56 -1.30 16.56
N ALA A 285 22.39 -0.72 15.69
CA ALA A 285 22.46 -1.06 14.28
C ALA A 285 23.06 -2.45 14.01
N ILE A 286 23.99 -2.89 14.84
CA ILE A 286 24.56 -4.24 14.79
C ILE A 286 23.49 -5.27 15.20
N ASP A 287 22.57 -4.89 16.07
CA ASP A 287 21.51 -5.73 16.62
C ASP A 287 20.43 -6.11 15.58
N LEU A 288 20.23 -5.31 14.53
CA LEU A 288 19.30 -5.62 13.42
C LEU A 288 19.90 -6.63 12.42
N MET A 289 21.20 -6.65 12.26
CA MET A 289 21.91 -7.70 11.50
C MET A 289 22.01 -9.01 12.29
N ASP A 290 22.16 -8.93 13.63
CA ASP A 290 22.23 -10.09 14.53
C ASP A 290 20.86 -10.61 14.95
N LYS A 291 19.82 -9.78 15.03
CA LYS A 291 18.42 -10.18 15.16
C LYS A 291 17.87 -10.58 13.80
N GLY A 292 18.44 -11.64 13.24
CA GLY A 292 17.98 -12.26 12.01
C GLY A 292 16.46 -12.46 11.99
N VAL A 293 15.95 -12.85 10.86
CA VAL A 293 14.56 -13.30 10.71
C VAL A 293 14.36 -14.51 11.62
N ASP A 294 13.96 -14.27 12.87
CA ASP A 294 13.74 -15.35 13.83
C ASP A 294 12.27 -15.75 13.84
N TRP A 295 12.05 -17.05 13.92
CA TRP A 295 10.73 -17.60 14.17
C TRP A 295 10.20 -17.14 15.54
N ARG A 296 8.89 -16.81 15.60
CA ARG A 296 8.21 -16.47 16.84
C ARG A 296 6.95 -17.31 17.00
N ASP A 297 6.66 -17.69 18.24
CA ASP A 297 5.45 -18.50 18.55
C ASP A 297 4.14 -17.77 18.16
N GLU A 298 4.16 -16.45 18.01
CA GLU A 298 3.02 -15.65 17.53
C GLU A 298 2.66 -15.91 16.06
N TYR A 299 3.53 -16.61 15.30
CA TYR A 299 3.29 -17.00 13.90
C TYR A 299 2.60 -18.37 13.78
N LEU A 300 2.41 -19.09 14.89
CA LEU A 300 1.73 -20.37 14.88
C LEU A 300 0.24 -20.20 14.53
N ILE A 301 -0.21 -20.95 13.53
CA ILE A 301 -1.63 -21.03 13.18
C ILE A 301 -2.31 -22.20 13.90
N GLY A 302 -1.51 -23.08 14.53
CA GLY A 302 -1.94 -24.24 15.32
C GLY A 302 -2.41 -25.41 14.45
N ILE A 303 -1.73 -25.61 13.31
CA ILE A 303 -1.78 -26.81 12.47
C ILE A 303 -0.33 -27.24 12.27
N ASP A 304 0.09 -28.31 12.98
CA ASP A 304 1.48 -28.71 13.11
C ASP A 304 2.23 -28.84 11.77
N GLU A 305 1.57 -29.38 10.75
CA GLU A 305 2.15 -29.57 9.42
C GLU A 305 2.43 -28.23 8.73
N ILE A 306 1.50 -27.28 8.79
CA ILE A 306 1.63 -25.95 8.19
C ILE A 306 2.64 -25.13 8.99
N ASP A 307 2.58 -25.17 10.32
CA ASP A 307 3.51 -24.48 11.20
C ASP A 307 4.97 -24.94 10.97
N ALA A 308 5.19 -26.22 10.68
CA ALA A 308 6.50 -26.76 10.32
C ALA A 308 7.02 -26.19 8.98
N TYR A 309 6.16 -26.04 7.96
CA TYR A 309 6.52 -25.39 6.70
C TYR A 309 6.88 -23.90 6.90
N HIS A 310 6.13 -23.19 7.72
CA HIS A 310 6.40 -21.79 8.05
C HIS A 310 7.79 -21.63 8.69
N GLN A 311 8.12 -22.50 9.66
CA GLN A 311 9.43 -22.49 10.32
C GLN A 311 10.57 -22.77 9.35
N ASP A 312 10.42 -23.73 8.46
CA ASP A 312 11.41 -24.04 7.42
C ASP A 312 11.64 -22.86 6.48
N LEU A 313 10.58 -22.22 5.98
CA LEU A 313 10.68 -21.06 5.09
C LEU A 313 11.37 -19.88 5.75
N VAL A 314 10.97 -19.52 6.98
CA VAL A 314 11.61 -18.43 7.73
C VAL A 314 13.09 -18.71 7.95
N SER A 315 13.47 -19.95 8.30
CA SER A 315 14.86 -20.36 8.50
C SER A 315 15.69 -20.26 7.22
N ARG A 316 15.13 -20.66 6.06
CA ARG A 316 15.82 -20.56 4.76
C ARG A 316 16.05 -19.12 4.34
N ILE A 317 15.05 -18.24 4.54
CA ILE A 317 15.18 -16.81 4.26
C ILE A 317 16.26 -16.18 5.16
N ALA A 318 16.28 -16.53 6.44
CA ALA A 318 17.30 -16.07 7.37
C ALA A 318 18.73 -16.51 6.94
N LEU A 319 18.85 -17.77 6.51
CA LEU A 319 20.11 -18.30 5.99
C LEU A 319 20.56 -17.56 4.72
N LEU A 320 19.64 -17.33 3.77
CA LEU A 320 19.92 -16.58 2.54
C LEU A 320 20.39 -15.15 2.87
N ALA A 321 19.67 -14.42 3.72
CA ALA A 321 20.06 -13.07 4.14
C ALA A 321 21.45 -13.03 4.77
N LYS A 322 21.75 -14.01 5.65
CA LYS A 322 23.07 -14.15 6.27
C LYS A 322 24.17 -14.40 5.25
N GLN A 323 23.98 -15.31 4.30
CA GLN A 323 24.98 -15.64 3.28
C GLN A 323 25.23 -14.47 2.32
N VAL A 324 24.18 -13.77 1.91
CA VAL A 324 24.29 -12.53 1.12
C VAL A 324 25.09 -11.47 1.90
N GLY A 325 24.77 -11.25 3.17
CA GLY A 325 25.47 -10.29 4.04
C GLY A 325 26.96 -10.62 4.21
N LEU A 326 27.32 -11.89 4.29
CA LEU A 326 28.71 -12.37 4.35
C LEU A 326 29.44 -12.30 3.00
N GLY A 327 28.71 -12.02 1.91
CA GLY A 327 29.26 -11.99 0.56
C GLY A 327 29.60 -13.35 0.00
N ALA A 328 28.84 -14.36 0.38
CA ALA A 328 28.99 -15.68 -0.21
C ALA A 328 28.73 -15.64 -1.72
N THR A 329 29.47 -16.43 -2.47
CA THR A 329 29.25 -16.68 -3.90
C THR A 329 28.58 -18.04 -4.07
N GLY A 330 27.95 -18.26 -5.23
CA GLY A 330 27.27 -19.56 -5.50
C GLY A 330 26.00 -19.72 -4.66
N LEU A 331 25.17 -18.70 -4.60
CA LEU A 331 23.91 -18.68 -3.85
C LEU A 331 22.77 -19.43 -4.55
N GLU A 332 22.98 -19.90 -5.80
CA GLU A 332 21.97 -20.60 -6.61
C GLU A 332 21.33 -21.79 -5.87
N PRO A 333 22.09 -22.68 -5.20
CA PRO A 333 21.47 -23.81 -4.51
C PRO A 333 20.51 -23.37 -3.40
N LEU A 334 20.87 -22.34 -2.63
CA LEU A 334 20.02 -21.81 -1.56
C LEU A 334 18.74 -21.16 -2.12
N LEU A 335 18.85 -20.46 -3.23
CA LEU A 335 17.71 -19.87 -3.92
C LEU A 335 16.80 -20.94 -4.53
N ASP A 336 17.35 -21.98 -5.14
CA ASP A 336 16.61 -23.09 -5.71
C ASP A 336 15.89 -23.89 -4.61
N GLU A 337 16.53 -24.12 -3.47
CA GLU A 337 15.92 -24.75 -2.30
C GLU A 337 14.78 -23.88 -1.73
N LEU A 338 14.96 -22.56 -1.65
CA LEU A 338 13.89 -21.65 -1.19
C LEU A 338 12.68 -21.70 -2.12
N VAL A 339 12.89 -21.62 -3.44
CA VAL A 339 11.81 -21.73 -4.44
C VAL A 339 11.06 -23.06 -4.29
N ALA A 340 11.80 -24.18 -4.21
CA ALA A 340 11.21 -25.51 -4.07
C ALA A 340 10.40 -25.65 -2.78
N SER A 341 10.88 -25.08 -1.66
CA SER A 341 10.16 -25.11 -0.37
C SER A 341 8.86 -24.30 -0.44
N VAL A 342 8.91 -23.10 -1.04
CA VAL A 342 7.71 -22.25 -1.22
C VAL A 342 6.67 -22.95 -2.10
N ASP A 343 7.08 -23.54 -3.20
CA ASP A 343 6.16 -24.24 -4.10
C ASP A 343 5.53 -25.47 -3.44
N CYS A 344 6.33 -26.24 -2.68
CA CYS A 344 5.84 -27.38 -1.92
C CYS A 344 4.82 -26.97 -0.86
N TYR A 345 5.13 -25.94 -0.10
CA TYR A 345 4.26 -25.42 0.94
C TYR A 345 2.94 -24.87 0.37
N PHE A 346 2.99 -23.99 -0.63
CA PHE A 346 1.78 -23.45 -1.23
C PHE A 346 0.92 -24.52 -1.91
N ALA A 347 1.54 -25.53 -2.53
CA ALA A 347 0.79 -26.66 -3.10
C ALA A 347 0.04 -27.45 -2.01
N ALA A 348 0.68 -27.70 -0.86
CA ALA A 348 0.06 -28.41 0.25
C ALA A 348 -1.12 -27.65 0.87
N GLU A 349 -1.03 -26.32 0.97
CA GLU A 349 -2.14 -25.49 1.43
C GLU A 349 -3.27 -25.42 0.41
N GLU A 350 -2.93 -25.21 -0.87
CA GLU A 350 -3.89 -25.16 -1.96
C GLU A 350 -4.69 -26.45 -2.11
N GLU A 351 -4.06 -27.61 -1.87
CA GLU A 351 -4.74 -28.90 -1.79
C GLU A 351 -5.75 -28.93 -0.64
N LYS A 352 -5.35 -28.53 0.57
CA LYS A 352 -6.24 -28.49 1.74
C LYS A 352 -7.42 -27.53 1.54
N MET A 353 -7.17 -26.40 0.88
CA MET A 353 -8.22 -25.43 0.54
C MET A 353 -9.24 -25.99 -0.46
N LEU A 354 -8.78 -26.73 -1.47
CA LEU A 354 -9.64 -27.39 -2.46
C LEU A 354 -10.47 -28.51 -1.81
N ASP A 355 -9.83 -29.37 -1.01
CA ASP A 355 -10.48 -30.52 -0.37
C ASP A 355 -11.61 -30.13 0.60
N ARG A 356 -11.58 -28.92 1.11
CA ARG A 356 -12.53 -28.40 2.11
C ARG A 356 -13.39 -27.26 1.61
N ASP A 357 -13.40 -26.98 0.30
CA ASP A 357 -14.18 -25.90 -0.31
C ASP A 357 -13.96 -24.54 0.39
N TYR A 358 -12.68 -24.18 0.61
CA TYR A 358 -12.35 -22.92 1.29
C TYR A 358 -12.88 -21.71 0.50
N PRO A 359 -13.75 -20.87 1.09
CA PRO A 359 -14.46 -19.82 0.35
C PRO A 359 -13.55 -18.78 -0.30
N PHE A 360 -12.36 -18.55 0.28
CA PHE A 360 -11.42 -17.49 -0.14
C PHE A 360 -10.22 -18.03 -0.94
N ILE A 361 -10.30 -19.25 -1.45
CA ILE A 361 -9.20 -19.92 -2.17
C ILE A 361 -8.61 -19.07 -3.29
N LYS A 362 -9.43 -18.36 -4.08
CA LYS A 362 -8.96 -17.53 -5.20
C LYS A 362 -8.07 -16.39 -4.72
N LEU A 363 -8.48 -15.72 -3.64
CA LEU A 363 -7.75 -14.62 -3.04
C LEU A 363 -6.44 -15.10 -2.42
N HIS A 364 -6.48 -16.19 -1.69
CA HIS A 364 -5.32 -16.81 -1.04
C HIS A 364 -4.28 -17.22 -2.09
N LYS A 365 -4.69 -17.90 -3.17
CA LYS A 365 -3.81 -18.25 -4.29
C LYS A 365 -3.18 -17.03 -4.98
N ALA A 366 -3.91 -15.94 -5.13
CA ALA A 366 -3.36 -14.71 -5.70
C ALA A 366 -2.22 -14.12 -4.83
N GLN A 367 -2.28 -14.31 -3.53
CA GLN A 367 -1.18 -13.92 -2.61
C GLN A 367 0.02 -14.87 -2.77
N HIS A 368 -0.18 -16.19 -2.89
CA HIS A 368 0.87 -17.15 -3.22
C HIS A 368 1.61 -16.76 -4.51
N ASP A 369 0.85 -16.44 -5.58
CA ASP A 369 1.43 -16.01 -6.85
C ASP A 369 2.25 -14.72 -6.72
N THR A 370 1.83 -13.83 -5.82
CA THR A 370 2.58 -12.60 -5.51
C THR A 370 3.90 -12.92 -4.82
N ILE A 371 3.91 -13.79 -3.82
CA ILE A 371 5.13 -14.20 -3.11
C ILE A 371 6.08 -14.95 -4.06
N ARG A 372 5.57 -15.88 -4.89
CA ARG A 372 6.37 -16.58 -5.92
C ARG A 372 7.08 -15.59 -6.86
N ARG A 373 6.35 -14.56 -7.29
CA ARG A 373 6.92 -13.50 -8.15
C ARG A 373 8.03 -12.74 -7.45
N PHE A 374 7.85 -12.40 -6.18
CA PHE A 374 8.91 -11.75 -5.38
C PHE A 374 10.18 -12.55 -5.29
N ILE A 375 10.06 -13.84 -5.02
CA ILE A 375 11.21 -14.72 -4.91
C ILE A 375 11.91 -14.82 -6.26
N ALA A 376 11.16 -14.88 -7.37
CA ALA A 376 11.73 -14.89 -8.72
C ALA A 376 12.46 -13.59 -9.05
N GLU A 377 11.89 -12.42 -8.73
CA GLU A 377 12.52 -11.11 -8.89
C GLU A 377 13.80 -11.02 -8.04
N MET A 378 13.73 -11.41 -6.77
CA MET A 378 14.87 -11.43 -5.84
C MET A 378 16.00 -12.34 -6.35
N ARG A 379 15.65 -13.53 -6.86
CA ARG A 379 16.61 -14.44 -7.46
C ARG A 379 17.34 -13.77 -8.64
N GLN A 380 16.63 -13.09 -9.53
CA GLN A 380 17.23 -12.37 -10.65
C GLN A 380 18.15 -11.24 -10.16
N GLU A 381 17.75 -10.46 -9.17
CA GLU A 381 18.54 -9.37 -8.61
C GLU A 381 19.84 -9.89 -7.98
N ILE A 382 19.78 -10.97 -7.18
CA ILE A 382 20.94 -11.60 -6.55
C ILE A 382 21.90 -12.17 -7.61
N MET A 383 21.37 -12.85 -8.62
CA MET A 383 22.17 -13.47 -9.68
C MET A 383 22.81 -12.45 -10.62
N ALA A 384 22.20 -11.29 -10.80
CA ALA A 384 22.74 -10.22 -11.63
C ALA A 384 23.90 -9.47 -10.97
N ASP A 385 24.10 -9.64 -9.66
CA ASP A 385 25.14 -8.96 -8.84
C ASP A 385 25.21 -7.44 -9.09
N GLN A 386 24.05 -6.82 -9.32
CA GLN A 386 23.96 -5.41 -9.70
C GLN A 386 23.85 -4.47 -8.49
N HIS A 387 23.63 -5.02 -7.30
CA HIS A 387 23.35 -4.26 -6.09
C HIS A 387 24.35 -4.56 -4.98
N ASP A 388 24.57 -3.55 -4.14
CA ASP A 388 25.36 -3.69 -2.92
C ASP A 388 24.74 -4.74 -1.97
N ARG A 389 25.59 -5.47 -1.27
CA ARG A 389 25.19 -6.56 -0.37
C ARG A 389 24.22 -6.12 0.74
N LEU A 390 24.49 -4.97 1.36
CA LEU A 390 23.64 -4.45 2.42
C LEU A 390 22.26 -4.09 1.88
N PHE A 391 22.20 -3.52 0.67
CA PHE A 391 20.94 -3.29 -0.02
C PHE A 391 20.18 -4.59 -0.27
N MET A 392 20.87 -5.65 -0.72
CA MET A 392 20.24 -6.96 -0.93
C MET A 392 19.75 -7.59 0.38
N VAL A 393 20.51 -7.51 1.46
CA VAL A 393 20.04 -7.96 2.80
C VAL A 393 18.77 -7.21 3.20
N PHE A 394 18.76 -5.90 3.05
CA PHE A 394 17.56 -5.08 3.32
C PHE A 394 16.37 -5.49 2.46
N ARG A 395 16.60 -5.73 1.16
CA ARG A 395 15.55 -6.20 0.22
C ARG A 395 15.00 -7.56 0.63
N ILE A 396 15.84 -8.51 1.02
CA ILE A 396 15.40 -9.83 1.51
C ILE A 396 14.57 -9.67 2.77
N GLN A 397 15.00 -8.87 3.74
CA GLN A 397 14.26 -8.63 4.97
C GLN A 397 12.91 -7.95 4.69
N LEU A 398 12.91 -6.91 3.85
CA LEU A 398 11.73 -6.12 3.55
C LEU A 398 10.67 -6.91 2.77
N LEU A 399 11.08 -7.58 1.69
CA LEU A 399 10.14 -8.15 0.72
C LEU A 399 9.73 -9.58 1.10
N LEU A 400 10.69 -10.42 1.48
CA LEU A 400 10.37 -11.81 1.77
C LEU A 400 9.82 -11.96 3.18
N VAL A 401 10.48 -11.36 4.16
CA VAL A 401 10.04 -11.52 5.56
C VAL A 401 8.71 -10.85 5.80
N ASP A 402 8.59 -9.57 5.47
CA ASP A 402 7.34 -8.85 5.75
C ASP A 402 6.17 -9.42 4.95
N SER A 403 6.37 -9.77 3.67
CA SER A 403 5.32 -10.35 2.84
C SER A 403 4.94 -11.75 3.33
N LEU A 404 5.90 -12.61 3.64
CA LEU A 404 5.64 -13.96 4.15
C LEU A 404 5.01 -13.92 5.54
N ILE A 405 5.56 -13.15 6.47
CA ILE A 405 4.98 -13.02 7.82
C ILE A 405 3.57 -12.44 7.77
N THR A 406 3.32 -11.49 6.87
CA THR A 406 1.97 -10.95 6.67
C THR A 406 1.02 -12.03 6.15
N HIS A 407 1.46 -12.86 5.22
CA HIS A 407 0.68 -13.98 4.69
C HIS A 407 0.35 -14.98 5.79
N ILE A 408 1.35 -15.46 6.52
CA ILE A 408 1.19 -16.40 7.64
C ILE A 408 0.21 -15.87 8.69
N THR A 409 0.44 -14.66 9.17
CA THR A 409 -0.33 -14.11 10.31
C THR A 409 -1.74 -13.63 9.96
N LYS A 410 -2.06 -13.51 8.66
CA LYS A 410 -3.41 -13.12 8.21
C LYS A 410 -4.09 -14.23 7.43
N SER A 411 -3.53 -14.59 6.28
CA SER A 411 -4.20 -15.49 5.34
C SER A 411 -4.20 -16.91 5.82
N ASP A 412 -3.05 -17.42 6.27
CA ASP A 412 -2.92 -18.77 6.78
C ASP A 412 -3.58 -18.91 8.15
N PHE A 413 -3.52 -17.86 8.98
CA PHE A 413 -4.28 -17.83 10.24
C PHE A 413 -5.79 -17.91 9.99
N HIS A 414 -6.31 -17.24 8.97
CA HIS A 414 -7.71 -17.33 8.58
C HIS A 414 -8.05 -18.72 8.02
N LEU A 415 -7.19 -19.30 7.19
CA LEU A 415 -7.29 -20.65 6.71
C LEU A 415 -7.26 -21.67 7.87
N GLY A 416 -6.33 -21.53 8.80
CA GLY A 416 -6.20 -22.38 9.98
C GLY A 416 -7.48 -22.39 10.84
N ASN A 417 -8.06 -21.22 11.07
CA ASN A 417 -9.33 -21.09 11.76
C ASN A 417 -10.51 -21.72 11.01
N PHE A 418 -10.50 -21.68 9.69
CA PHE A 418 -11.48 -22.38 8.87
C PHE A 418 -11.31 -23.89 8.97
N LEU A 419 -10.09 -24.39 8.77
CA LEU A 419 -9.78 -25.83 8.82
C LEU A 419 -10.14 -26.46 10.18
N LYS A 420 -9.86 -25.78 11.28
CA LYS A 420 -10.28 -26.20 12.63
C LYS A 420 -11.79 -26.28 12.76
N ARG A 421 -12.55 -25.32 12.20
CA ARG A 421 -14.02 -25.33 12.24
C ARG A 421 -14.64 -26.46 11.44
N VAL A 422 -14.02 -26.89 10.34
CA VAL A 422 -14.51 -28.01 9.52
C VAL A 422 -13.96 -29.38 9.95
N GLY A 423 -13.26 -29.43 11.11
CA GLY A 423 -12.81 -30.69 11.73
C GLY A 423 -11.59 -31.29 11.04
N PHE A 424 -10.66 -30.48 10.54
CA PHE A 424 -9.40 -30.94 9.97
C PHE A 424 -8.37 -31.32 11.06
N VAL A 425 -8.49 -30.76 12.27
CA VAL A 425 -7.63 -31.03 13.46
C VAL A 425 -8.52 -31.39 14.64
#